data_94ee6bc15f093f7bf000962164c209c6
#
_entry.id   94ee6bc15f093f7bf000962164c209c6
#
_cell.length_a   1.000
_cell.length_b   1.000
_cell.length_c   1.000
_cell.angle_alpha   90.00
_cell.angle_beta   90.00
_cell.angle_gamma   90.00
#
_symmetry.space_group_name_H-M   'P 1'
#
loop_
_entity.id
_entity.type
_entity.pdbx_description
1 polymer ?
#
loop_
_entity_poly.entity_id
_entity_poly.type
_entity_poly.pdbx_seq_one_letter_code
_entity_poly.pdbx_strand_id
1 'polypeptide(L)'
;MKYFILNNMSPLNCYFIASFFVQIILINSYSIIDYSHRAGDLIDIEAGSLLSKRAIIPYGYTKLNICKTKKIIRAEDTLGEILTGEEYYTTGYMGKINEDKFCEILCYNSFAEKDIKLIKQLIKRRYFSNWVVDKLPAGMILFNKETKQTSLRYFNGIPLGFTLENKFYVYNHLQFHILLNKIDEGKFNIVGFNILPMSIKHNADKPVCEKQAKDILKNFDLPLQPLEEGNILFTYDIVYEYSDITFSSRWDHYKISKSSIHWTGIIISEILVCFVTGFVIYIFRKNINTDIDSYNYKISQYEEIDEYDWKQVSGDVFRPPVNTLLLSSILGTGFQLLMMFSITISLGVFGFMNPERRSNLLNIGILFFCFCGLLGGYISANFYRLWGGKNWVVPAIHTSVFFPGTLLFGYIVVNLVLTIEKSNAAVNFSDIFSLFVLWVFCTFPLILIGSFFGYKSNRINIPVTTNKIPSIIPQKPWYLHYRYITFLTGLVGFATIFIEFNYVMAALWRHQIYFLALFLEISFFLFIIVVGEMTILVVYFNLCYGDYNWWWKSFIIGSSPVIYFILYSILYFFYLKITRVSAMIVYFGLMALISVMVIFVCGTVSVIFSMGFLKRIYSKIIID
;
A
#
# COMPACT_ATOMS: atom_id res chain seq x y z
N MET A 1 -29.35 15.50 22.13
CA MET A 1 -28.29 14.87 21.35
C MET A 1 -28.78 14.09 20.09
N LYS A 2 -29.89 13.35 20.13
CA LYS A 2 -30.46 12.65 18.93
C LYS A 2 -30.92 13.55 17.78
N TYR A 3 -31.42 14.75 18.05
CA TYR A 3 -31.89 15.71 17.01
C TYR A 3 -30.78 16.57 16.37
N PHE A 4 -29.56 16.54 16.95
CA PHE A 4 -28.43 17.36 16.50
C PHE A 4 -27.59 16.69 15.41
N ILE A 5 -27.68 15.36 15.29
CA ILE A 5 -26.88 14.56 14.33
C ILE A 5 -27.53 14.51 12.95
N LEU A 6 -28.85 14.54 12.85
CA LEU A 6 -29.58 14.32 11.59
C LEU A 6 -29.76 15.56 10.70
N ASN A 7 -29.74 16.78 11.22
CA ASN A 7 -29.97 17.99 10.43
C ASN A 7 -28.73 18.75 9.95
N ASN A 8 -27.52 18.28 10.29
CA ASN A 8 -26.25 18.89 9.85
C ASN A 8 -25.27 17.84 9.30
N MET A 9 -25.76 16.79 8.68
CA MET A 9 -24.89 15.86 7.97
C MET A 9 -24.27 16.60 6.77
N SER A 10 -23.00 16.94 6.90
CA SER A 10 -22.23 17.38 5.74
C SER A 10 -22.26 16.28 4.66
N PRO A 11 -22.16 16.61 3.39
CA PRO A 11 -22.13 15.61 2.32
C PRO A 11 -21.09 14.50 2.56
N LEU A 12 -20.02 14.77 3.32
CA LEU A 12 -19.05 13.75 3.76
C LEU A 12 -19.70 12.62 4.60
N ASN A 13 -20.60 12.94 5.54
CA ASN A 13 -21.24 11.92 6.37
C ASN A 13 -22.22 11.05 5.57
N CYS A 14 -22.94 11.62 4.58
CA CYS A 14 -23.77 10.86 3.65
C CYS A 14 -22.95 9.89 2.79
N TYR A 15 -21.76 10.30 2.35
CA TYR A 15 -20.88 9.45 1.54
C TYR A 15 -20.26 8.30 2.36
N PHE A 16 -19.89 8.52 3.62
CA PHE A 16 -19.42 7.44 4.50
C PHE A 16 -20.53 6.39 4.75
N ILE A 17 -21.76 6.85 4.96
CA ILE A 17 -22.91 5.95 5.15
C ILE A 17 -23.29 5.25 3.84
N ALA A 18 -23.28 5.94 2.71
CA ALA A 18 -23.57 5.35 1.39
C ALA A 18 -22.48 4.34 0.97
N SER A 19 -21.20 4.63 1.22
CA SER A 19 -20.10 3.68 1.02
C SER A 19 -20.31 2.41 1.87
N PHE A 20 -20.69 2.56 3.12
CA PHE A 20 -20.96 1.45 4.03
C PHE A 20 -22.18 0.60 3.59
N PHE A 21 -23.26 1.23 3.07
CA PHE A 21 -24.43 0.51 2.55
C PHE A 21 -24.18 -0.19 1.21
N VAL A 22 -23.43 0.42 0.29
CA VAL A 22 -23.02 -0.22 -0.96
C VAL A 22 -22.14 -1.45 -0.68
N GLN A 23 -21.32 -1.39 0.36
CA GLN A 23 -20.49 -2.49 0.81
C GLN A 23 -21.33 -3.67 1.33
N ILE A 24 -22.42 -3.43 2.07
CA ILE A 24 -23.32 -4.48 2.57
C ILE A 24 -24.07 -5.19 1.43
N ILE A 25 -24.43 -4.49 0.37
CA ILE A 25 -25.19 -5.04 -0.77
C ILE A 25 -24.31 -5.94 -1.66
N LEU A 26 -22.99 -5.66 -1.74
CA LEU A 26 -22.06 -6.43 -2.57
C LEU A 26 -21.59 -7.76 -1.96
N ILE A 27 -21.87 -8.01 -0.68
CA ILE A 27 -21.42 -9.22 0.05
C ILE A 27 -22.05 -10.52 -0.51
N ASN A 28 -23.14 -10.45 -1.24
CA ASN A 28 -23.92 -11.65 -1.66
C ASN A 28 -23.57 -12.20 -3.05
N SER A 29 -22.53 -11.71 -3.74
CA SER A 29 -22.23 -12.12 -5.13
C SER A 29 -20.92 -12.90 -5.30
N TYR A 30 -20.49 -13.69 -4.33
CA TYR A 30 -19.37 -14.61 -4.57
C TYR A 30 -19.86 -15.87 -5.27
N SER A 31 -19.63 -15.98 -6.57
CA SER A 31 -19.69 -17.27 -7.27
C SER A 31 -18.58 -18.16 -6.73
N ILE A 32 -18.96 -19.25 -6.09
CA ILE A 32 -18.05 -20.32 -5.66
C ILE A 32 -17.50 -20.96 -6.95
N ILE A 33 -16.29 -20.59 -7.34
CA ILE A 33 -15.57 -21.28 -8.41
C ILE A 33 -15.15 -22.63 -7.79
N ASP A 34 -15.61 -23.73 -8.39
CA ASP A 34 -15.23 -25.08 -7.97
C ASP A 34 -13.80 -25.36 -8.39
N TYR A 35 -12.87 -25.35 -7.44
CA TYR A 35 -11.44 -25.68 -7.62
C TYR A 35 -11.17 -27.16 -7.30
N SER A 36 -12.16 -28.02 -7.38
CA SER A 36 -11.99 -29.45 -7.10
C SER A 36 -11.31 -30.17 -8.26
N HIS A 37 -10.34 -31.00 -7.94
CA HIS A 37 -9.60 -31.84 -8.86
C HIS A 37 -9.99 -33.32 -8.65
N ARG A 38 -9.88 -34.14 -9.68
CA ARG A 38 -10.07 -35.58 -9.60
C ARG A 38 -8.74 -36.29 -9.40
N ALA A 39 -8.77 -37.47 -8.81
CA ALA A 39 -7.61 -38.33 -8.76
C ALA A 39 -7.06 -38.61 -10.16
N GLY A 40 -5.75 -38.44 -10.37
CA GLY A 40 -5.08 -38.61 -11.66
C GLY A 40 -5.05 -37.36 -12.54
N ASP A 41 -5.71 -36.25 -12.17
CA ASP A 41 -5.59 -34.98 -12.89
C ASP A 41 -4.15 -34.48 -12.85
N LEU A 42 -3.68 -33.92 -13.97
CA LEU A 42 -2.34 -33.35 -14.06
C LEU A 42 -2.29 -32.00 -13.36
N ILE A 43 -1.27 -31.81 -12.55
CA ILE A 43 -0.97 -30.54 -11.90
C ILE A 43 0.39 -30.03 -12.37
N ASP A 44 0.41 -28.78 -12.84
CA ASP A 44 1.63 -28.08 -13.17
C ASP A 44 2.12 -27.25 -11.98
N ILE A 45 3.41 -27.36 -11.67
CA ILE A 45 4.07 -26.57 -10.66
C ILE A 45 4.75 -25.38 -11.35
N GLU A 46 4.30 -24.18 -11.01
CA GLU A 46 4.76 -22.93 -11.63
C GLU A 46 5.79 -22.24 -10.74
N ALA A 47 6.80 -21.62 -11.35
CA ALA A 47 7.73 -20.74 -10.65
C ALA A 47 7.47 -19.27 -10.99
N GLY A 48 7.44 -18.42 -9.99
CA GLY A 48 7.34 -16.97 -10.17
C GLY A 48 8.71 -16.34 -10.49
N SER A 49 8.68 -15.04 -10.76
CA SER A 49 9.89 -14.24 -10.97
C SER A 49 10.89 -14.35 -9.82
N LEU A 50 12.17 -14.16 -10.13
CA LEU A 50 13.25 -14.13 -9.14
C LEU A 50 13.22 -12.82 -8.37
N LEU A 51 13.06 -12.91 -7.07
CA LEU A 51 12.95 -11.78 -6.16
C LEU A 51 14.13 -11.75 -5.17
N SER A 52 14.49 -10.58 -4.68
CA SER A 52 15.50 -10.44 -3.63
C SER A 52 15.18 -9.26 -2.73
N LYS A 53 15.22 -9.49 -1.41
CA LYS A 53 15.07 -8.43 -0.40
C LYS A 53 16.21 -7.42 -0.37
N ARG A 54 17.39 -7.80 -0.90
CA ARG A 54 18.59 -6.95 -0.92
C ARG A 54 18.80 -6.22 -2.23
N ALA A 55 18.41 -6.82 -3.35
CA ALA A 55 18.59 -6.24 -4.67
C ALA A 55 17.34 -5.55 -5.22
N ILE A 56 16.16 -5.85 -4.67
CA ILE A 56 14.84 -5.27 -4.99
C ILE A 56 14.37 -5.51 -6.44
N ILE A 57 15.29 -5.54 -7.40
CA ILE A 57 15.01 -5.65 -8.83
C ILE A 57 14.62 -7.09 -9.18
N PRO A 58 13.39 -7.36 -9.65
CA PRO A 58 12.98 -8.70 -10.05
C PRO A 58 13.57 -9.09 -11.41
N TYR A 59 13.82 -10.39 -11.59
CA TYR A 59 14.25 -10.97 -12.86
C TYR A 59 13.39 -12.17 -13.24
N GLY A 60 13.26 -12.44 -14.55
CA GLY A 60 12.59 -13.63 -15.05
C GLY A 60 13.28 -14.93 -14.64
N TYR A 61 12.50 -15.96 -14.33
CA TYR A 61 13.02 -17.29 -14.00
C TYR A 61 13.81 -17.90 -15.16
N THR A 62 13.42 -17.61 -16.41
CA THR A 62 14.15 -18.04 -17.64
C THR A 62 15.60 -17.57 -17.68
N LYS A 63 15.96 -16.53 -16.92
CA LYS A 63 17.34 -16.02 -16.82
C LYS A 63 18.30 -17.04 -16.20
N LEU A 64 17.78 -18.01 -15.45
CA LEU A 64 18.59 -19.10 -14.88
C LEU A 64 19.01 -20.16 -15.90
N ASN A 65 18.35 -20.19 -17.04
CA ASN A 65 18.59 -21.20 -18.09
C ASN A 65 18.52 -22.65 -17.58
N ILE A 66 17.56 -22.91 -16.66
CA ILE A 66 17.35 -24.23 -16.05
C ILE A 66 16.21 -24.92 -16.82
N CYS A 67 16.43 -26.14 -17.33
CA CYS A 67 15.41 -27.08 -17.81
C CYS A 67 14.35 -26.50 -18.76
N LYS A 68 14.75 -25.77 -19.81
CA LYS A 68 13.85 -25.25 -20.87
C LYS A 68 12.57 -24.58 -20.35
N THR A 69 12.69 -23.83 -19.29
CA THR A 69 11.58 -23.06 -18.73
C THR A 69 11.03 -22.06 -19.75
N LYS A 70 9.70 -21.92 -19.81
CA LYS A 70 9.02 -20.94 -20.67
C LYS A 70 8.15 -20.03 -19.83
N LYS A 71 8.05 -18.77 -20.26
CA LYS A 71 7.07 -17.86 -19.67
C LYS A 71 5.65 -18.35 -20.01
N ILE A 72 4.80 -18.41 -19.02
CA ILE A 72 3.37 -18.67 -19.22
C ILE A 72 2.74 -17.33 -19.61
N ILE A 73 2.25 -17.25 -20.82
CA ILE A 73 1.43 -16.13 -21.26
C ILE A 73 0.00 -16.50 -20.91
N ARG A 74 -0.54 -15.86 -19.87
CA ARG A 74 -1.96 -15.98 -19.54
C ARG A 74 -2.73 -14.98 -20.38
N ALA A 75 -3.86 -15.38 -20.95
CA ALA A 75 -4.76 -14.48 -21.66
C ALA A 75 -5.35 -13.37 -20.77
N GLU A 76 -5.15 -13.47 -19.48
CA GLU A 76 -5.69 -12.60 -18.44
C GLU A 76 -4.60 -11.87 -17.64
N ASP A 77 -3.42 -11.61 -18.21
CA ASP A 77 -2.41 -10.79 -17.53
C ASP A 77 -2.99 -9.39 -17.27
N THR A 78 -3.16 -9.07 -16.00
CA THR A 78 -3.76 -7.80 -15.59
C THR A 78 -2.72 -6.69 -15.61
N LEU A 79 -3.18 -5.44 -15.77
CA LEU A 79 -2.30 -4.28 -15.77
C LEU A 79 -1.43 -4.20 -14.49
N GLY A 80 -1.97 -4.61 -13.34
CA GLY A 80 -1.22 -4.65 -12.09
C GLY A 80 -0.11 -5.70 -12.09
N GLU A 81 -0.31 -6.87 -12.70
CA GLU A 81 0.73 -7.90 -12.84
C GLU A 81 1.89 -7.39 -13.71
N ILE A 82 1.56 -6.71 -14.80
CA ILE A 82 2.55 -6.09 -15.68
C ILE A 82 3.37 -5.02 -14.92
N LEU A 83 2.68 -4.14 -14.16
CA LEU A 83 3.34 -3.05 -13.42
C LEU A 83 4.20 -3.54 -12.24
N THR A 84 3.85 -4.68 -11.63
CA THR A 84 4.63 -5.28 -10.53
C THR A 84 5.72 -6.22 -11.01
N GLY A 85 5.67 -6.64 -12.30
CA GLY A 85 6.58 -7.62 -12.86
C GLY A 85 6.36 -9.04 -12.31
N GLU A 86 5.14 -9.34 -11.86
CA GLU A 86 4.73 -10.68 -11.44
C GLU A 86 4.50 -11.55 -12.68
N GLU A 87 5.45 -12.40 -12.98
CA GLU A 87 5.37 -13.34 -14.10
C GLU A 87 5.50 -14.77 -13.58
N TYR A 88 4.80 -15.69 -14.22
CA TYR A 88 4.87 -17.12 -13.92
C TYR A 88 5.49 -17.90 -15.09
N TYR A 89 6.20 -18.95 -14.75
CA TYR A 89 6.98 -19.75 -15.67
C TYR A 89 6.67 -21.23 -15.48
N THR A 90 6.51 -21.96 -16.59
CA THR A 90 6.44 -23.43 -16.55
C THR A 90 7.81 -23.97 -16.18
N THR A 91 7.86 -24.89 -15.24
CA THR A 91 9.12 -25.46 -14.76
C THR A 91 9.34 -26.89 -15.25
N GLY A 92 8.32 -27.50 -15.86
CA GLY A 92 8.34 -28.90 -16.26
C GLY A 92 8.13 -29.90 -15.10
N TYR A 93 8.03 -29.42 -13.87
CA TYR A 93 7.62 -30.28 -12.74
C TYR A 93 6.14 -30.58 -12.84
N MET A 94 5.77 -31.85 -13.04
CA MET A 94 4.38 -32.27 -13.24
C MET A 94 4.04 -33.41 -12.29
N GLY A 95 2.90 -33.28 -11.62
CA GLY A 95 2.33 -34.30 -10.75
C GLY A 95 0.96 -34.77 -11.24
N LYS A 96 0.55 -35.96 -10.79
CA LYS A 96 -0.84 -36.39 -10.86
C LYS A 96 -1.41 -36.43 -9.47
N ILE A 97 -2.61 -35.89 -9.31
CA ILE A 97 -3.26 -35.83 -8.00
C ILE A 97 -3.36 -37.21 -7.38
N ASN A 98 -2.92 -37.31 -6.12
CA ASN A 98 -2.96 -38.54 -5.29
C ASN A 98 -2.02 -39.65 -5.81
N GLU A 99 -1.02 -39.35 -6.66
CA GLU A 99 0.03 -40.30 -7.06
C GLU A 99 1.39 -39.78 -6.60
N ASP A 100 2.01 -40.45 -5.63
CA ASP A 100 3.36 -40.09 -5.16
C ASP A 100 4.38 -40.38 -6.25
N LYS A 101 5.36 -39.48 -6.43
CA LYS A 101 6.51 -39.63 -7.31
C LYS A 101 7.80 -39.44 -6.52
N PHE A 102 8.77 -40.31 -6.75
CA PHE A 102 10.05 -40.24 -6.08
C PHE A 102 11.21 -40.30 -7.06
N CYS A 103 12.17 -39.41 -6.88
CA CYS A 103 13.42 -39.34 -7.63
C CYS A 103 13.21 -39.28 -9.16
N GLU A 104 12.21 -38.50 -9.58
CA GLU A 104 11.95 -38.28 -11.00
C GLU A 104 12.98 -37.32 -11.61
N ILE A 105 13.45 -37.64 -12.80
CA ILE A 105 14.41 -36.79 -13.52
C ILE A 105 13.65 -35.69 -14.25
N LEU A 106 13.96 -34.45 -13.96
CA LEU A 106 13.44 -33.30 -14.71
C LEU A 106 14.24 -33.06 -15.99
N CYS A 107 15.54 -32.84 -15.85
CA CYS A 107 16.44 -32.64 -16.98
C CYS A 107 17.93 -32.73 -16.58
N TYR A 108 18.75 -32.92 -17.60
CA TYR A 108 20.20 -32.70 -17.54
C TYR A 108 20.49 -31.29 -18.08
N ASN A 109 21.02 -30.42 -17.21
CA ASN A 109 21.32 -29.03 -17.60
C ASN A 109 22.82 -28.80 -17.65
N SER A 110 23.33 -28.37 -18.81
CA SER A 110 24.73 -28.00 -18.98
C SER A 110 24.91 -26.52 -18.71
N PHE A 111 25.73 -26.18 -17.72
CA PHE A 111 26.04 -24.80 -17.36
C PHE A 111 27.37 -24.36 -17.93
N ALA A 112 27.35 -23.28 -18.72
CA ALA A 112 28.53 -22.59 -19.17
C ALA A 112 29.08 -21.68 -18.04
N GLU A 113 30.35 -21.27 -18.11
CA GLU A 113 30.99 -20.37 -17.15
C GLU A 113 30.16 -19.10 -16.88
N LYS A 114 29.54 -18.55 -17.93
CA LYS A 114 28.69 -17.35 -17.84
C LYS A 114 27.44 -17.59 -16.96
N ASP A 115 26.80 -18.73 -17.10
CA ASP A 115 25.61 -19.08 -16.32
C ASP A 115 25.97 -19.30 -14.85
N ILE A 116 27.08 -19.98 -14.59
CA ILE A 116 27.61 -20.20 -13.24
C ILE A 116 27.92 -18.88 -12.55
N LYS A 117 28.59 -17.96 -13.26
CA LYS A 117 28.90 -16.63 -12.73
C LYS A 117 27.65 -15.84 -12.38
N LEU A 118 26.61 -15.94 -13.20
CA LEU A 118 25.31 -15.33 -12.94
C LEU A 118 24.63 -15.94 -11.70
N ILE A 119 24.52 -17.28 -11.64
CA ILE A 119 23.87 -17.98 -10.52
C ILE A 119 24.62 -17.71 -9.21
N LYS A 120 25.97 -17.72 -9.20
CA LYS A 120 26.78 -17.34 -8.03
C LYS A 120 26.45 -15.92 -7.55
N GLN A 121 26.28 -14.98 -8.46
CA GLN A 121 25.88 -13.61 -8.12
C GLN A 121 24.47 -13.54 -7.54
N LEU A 122 23.53 -14.31 -8.08
CA LEU A 122 22.15 -14.36 -7.60
C LEU A 122 22.07 -14.99 -6.20
N ILE A 123 22.80 -16.09 -5.95
CA ILE A 123 22.90 -16.73 -4.62
C ILE A 123 23.52 -15.75 -3.60
N LYS A 124 24.63 -15.06 -3.95
CA LYS A 124 25.27 -14.06 -3.08
C LYS A 124 24.31 -12.92 -2.70
N ARG A 125 23.43 -12.53 -3.61
CA ARG A 125 22.40 -11.51 -3.40
C ARG A 125 21.11 -12.04 -2.79
N ARG A 126 21.06 -13.32 -2.44
CA ARG A 126 19.91 -14.01 -1.82
C ARG A 126 18.64 -13.89 -2.66
N TYR A 127 18.73 -14.18 -3.96
CA TYR A 127 17.55 -14.32 -4.80
C TYR A 127 16.81 -15.62 -4.47
N PHE A 128 15.49 -15.53 -4.53
CA PHE A 128 14.57 -16.63 -4.34
C PHE A 128 13.45 -16.57 -5.38
N SER A 129 12.76 -17.65 -5.61
CA SER A 129 11.56 -17.70 -6.45
C SER A 129 10.37 -18.16 -5.62
N ASN A 130 9.21 -17.58 -5.88
CA ASN A 130 7.96 -18.05 -5.31
C ASN A 130 7.41 -19.15 -6.23
N TRP A 131 7.11 -20.31 -5.66
CA TRP A 131 6.52 -21.42 -6.38
C TRP A 131 5.04 -21.48 -6.08
N VAL A 132 4.23 -21.87 -7.07
CA VAL A 132 2.78 -21.84 -6.96
C VAL A 132 2.18 -23.12 -7.54
N VAL A 133 1.21 -23.68 -6.83
CA VAL A 133 0.35 -24.77 -7.29
C VAL A 133 -1.09 -24.38 -6.96
N ASP A 134 -1.99 -24.47 -7.93
CA ASP A 134 -3.39 -24.09 -7.74
C ASP A 134 -3.56 -22.73 -7.05
N LYS A 135 -2.73 -21.74 -7.45
CA LYS A 135 -2.65 -20.39 -6.90
C LYS A 135 -2.18 -20.30 -5.45
N LEU A 136 -1.83 -21.41 -4.79
CA LEU A 136 -1.23 -21.43 -3.47
C LEU A 136 0.29 -21.26 -3.55
N PRO A 137 0.88 -20.26 -2.90
CA PRO A 137 2.32 -20.10 -2.84
C PRO A 137 2.94 -21.17 -1.92
N ALA A 138 4.15 -21.61 -2.28
CA ALA A 138 4.85 -22.63 -1.51
C ALA A 138 5.33 -22.11 -0.15
N GLY A 139 5.09 -22.91 0.90
CA GLY A 139 5.82 -22.84 2.15
C GLY A 139 7.18 -23.52 2.01
N MET A 140 8.25 -22.97 2.64
CA MET A 140 9.57 -23.62 2.69
C MET A 140 9.70 -24.46 3.94
N ILE A 141 9.96 -25.75 3.79
CA ILE A 141 10.33 -26.64 4.88
C ILE A 141 11.82 -26.44 5.17
N LEU A 142 12.14 -26.09 6.41
CA LEU A 142 13.50 -26.03 6.91
C LEU A 142 13.76 -27.20 7.82
N PHE A 143 14.80 -27.96 7.54
CA PHE A 143 15.26 -29.05 8.37
C PHE A 143 16.47 -28.60 9.22
N ASN A 144 16.36 -28.73 10.53
CA ASN A 144 17.48 -28.51 11.43
C ASN A 144 18.19 -29.84 11.72
N LYS A 145 19.43 -29.99 11.23
CA LYS A 145 20.22 -31.22 11.42
C LYS A 145 20.49 -31.55 12.90
N GLU A 146 20.66 -30.52 13.75
CA GLU A 146 20.98 -30.71 15.17
C GLU A 146 19.79 -31.24 15.98
N THR A 147 18.61 -30.65 15.76
CA THR A 147 17.40 -31.03 16.50
C THR A 147 16.58 -32.10 15.80
N LYS A 148 16.93 -32.46 14.56
CA LYS A 148 16.15 -33.36 13.68
C LYS A 148 14.66 -32.95 13.53
N GLN A 149 14.38 -31.65 13.70
CA GLN A 149 13.03 -31.09 13.61
C GLN A 149 12.85 -30.33 12.30
N THR A 150 11.67 -30.45 11.72
CA THR A 150 11.24 -29.66 10.57
C THR A 150 10.51 -28.41 11.07
N SER A 151 10.81 -27.26 10.48
CA SER A 151 10.07 -26.02 10.69
C SER A 151 9.57 -25.49 9.36
N LEU A 152 8.33 -25.03 9.33
CA LEU A 152 7.71 -24.50 8.12
C LEU A 152 7.81 -22.98 8.11
N ARG A 153 8.28 -22.42 6.99
CA ARG A 153 8.30 -20.98 6.76
C ARG A 153 7.53 -20.64 5.49
N TYR A 154 6.46 -19.91 5.66
CA TYR A 154 5.77 -19.23 4.57
C TYR A 154 6.46 -17.90 4.25
N PHE A 155 6.41 -17.32 3.09
CA PHE A 155 6.83 -15.95 2.73
C PHE A 155 8.32 -15.65 2.47
N ASN A 156 9.19 -16.62 2.38
CA ASN A 156 10.56 -16.31 1.98
C ASN A 156 10.90 -16.78 0.57
N GLY A 157 9.94 -17.44 -0.12
CA GLY A 157 10.21 -18.12 -1.37
C GLY A 157 11.29 -19.20 -1.23
N ILE A 158 11.58 -19.90 -2.29
CA ILE A 158 12.61 -20.95 -2.33
C ILE A 158 13.92 -20.33 -2.85
N PRO A 159 15.01 -20.31 -2.07
CA PRO A 159 16.29 -19.81 -2.52
C PRO A 159 16.87 -20.69 -3.63
N LEU A 160 17.71 -20.12 -4.49
CA LEU A 160 18.35 -20.84 -5.60
C LEU A 160 19.46 -21.79 -5.12
N GLY A 161 20.04 -21.50 -3.99
CA GLY A 161 21.14 -22.24 -3.41
C GLY A 161 21.69 -21.56 -2.16
N PHE A 162 22.81 -22.05 -1.66
CA PHE A 162 23.46 -21.54 -0.46
C PHE A 162 24.98 -21.52 -0.60
N THR A 163 25.63 -20.88 0.36
CA THR A 163 27.11 -20.82 0.43
C THR A 163 27.55 -21.50 1.71
N LEU A 164 28.47 -22.44 1.60
CA LEU A 164 29.10 -23.13 2.72
C LEU A 164 30.63 -23.13 2.47
N GLU A 165 31.44 -22.74 3.46
CA GLU A 165 32.92 -22.72 3.37
C GLU A 165 33.45 -22.02 2.09
N ASN A 166 32.87 -20.87 1.73
CA ASN A 166 33.19 -20.12 0.52
C ASN A 166 32.89 -20.83 -0.81
N LYS A 167 32.28 -22.02 -0.79
CA LYS A 167 31.78 -22.71 -1.99
C LYS A 167 30.29 -22.46 -2.17
N PHE A 168 29.86 -22.44 -3.43
CA PHE A 168 28.44 -22.26 -3.79
C PHE A 168 27.83 -23.60 -4.15
N TYR A 169 26.63 -23.83 -3.61
CA TYR A 169 25.83 -25.03 -3.85
C TYR A 169 24.47 -24.63 -4.40
N VAL A 170 23.96 -25.42 -5.38
CA VAL A 170 22.65 -25.20 -5.99
C VAL A 170 21.65 -26.21 -5.42
N TYR A 171 20.40 -25.78 -5.24
CA TYR A 171 19.31 -26.70 -4.98
C TYR A 171 18.87 -27.33 -6.29
N ASN A 172 19.24 -28.58 -6.53
CA ASN A 172 18.94 -29.34 -7.73
C ASN A 172 17.95 -30.47 -7.48
N HIS A 173 17.53 -30.71 -6.24
CA HIS A 173 16.50 -31.64 -5.88
C HIS A 173 15.44 -30.93 -5.05
N LEU A 174 14.16 -30.98 -5.50
CA LEU A 174 13.03 -30.34 -4.82
C LEU A 174 12.02 -31.41 -4.44
N GLN A 175 11.69 -31.51 -3.14
CA GLN A 175 10.63 -32.36 -2.67
C GLN A 175 9.38 -31.50 -2.41
N PHE A 176 8.31 -31.80 -3.14
CA PHE A 176 7.04 -31.12 -3.09
C PHE A 176 6.08 -31.89 -2.17
N HIS A 177 5.59 -31.23 -1.13
CA HIS A 177 4.56 -31.74 -0.21
C HIS A 177 3.26 -31.01 -0.51
N ILE A 178 2.26 -31.74 -1.02
CA ILE A 178 0.95 -31.20 -1.40
C ILE A 178 -0.08 -31.77 -0.43
N LEU A 179 -0.75 -30.88 0.30
CA LEU A 179 -1.82 -31.26 1.24
C LEU A 179 -3.14 -31.29 0.51
N LEU A 180 -3.83 -32.42 0.58
CA LEU A 180 -5.12 -32.67 -0.05
C LEU A 180 -6.23 -32.76 0.99
N ASN A 181 -7.34 -32.07 0.75
CA ASN A 181 -8.58 -32.25 1.48
C ASN A 181 -9.57 -33.03 0.60
N LYS A 182 -10.11 -34.14 1.12
CA LYS A 182 -11.09 -34.94 0.42
C LYS A 182 -12.49 -34.35 0.63
N ILE A 183 -13.18 -34.03 -0.47
CA ILE A 183 -14.55 -33.49 -0.45
C ILE A 183 -15.54 -34.65 -0.59
N ASP A 184 -15.41 -35.39 -1.70
CA ASP A 184 -16.29 -36.52 -2.06
C ASP A 184 -15.45 -37.70 -2.56
N GLU A 185 -16.07 -38.82 -2.91
CA GLU A 185 -15.37 -39.96 -3.51
C GLU A 185 -14.72 -39.54 -4.83
N GLY A 186 -13.36 -39.41 -4.81
CA GLY A 186 -12.54 -39.10 -5.96
C GLY A 186 -12.34 -37.58 -6.27
N LYS A 187 -12.86 -36.67 -5.45
CA LYS A 187 -12.62 -35.22 -5.57
C LYS A 187 -11.77 -34.70 -4.42
N PHE A 188 -10.76 -33.90 -4.75
CA PHE A 188 -9.79 -33.35 -3.83
C PHE A 188 -9.60 -31.86 -4.06
N ASN A 189 -9.42 -31.12 -2.96
CA ASN A 189 -8.94 -29.75 -2.99
C ASN A 189 -7.50 -29.67 -2.51
N ILE A 190 -6.69 -28.88 -3.18
CA ILE A 190 -5.34 -28.56 -2.71
C ILE A 190 -5.46 -27.49 -1.64
N VAL A 191 -5.06 -27.83 -0.40
CA VAL A 191 -5.19 -26.96 0.77
C VAL A 191 -3.85 -26.52 1.36
N GLY A 192 -2.75 -27.10 0.91
CA GLY A 192 -1.41 -26.71 1.32
C GLY A 192 -0.36 -27.12 0.28
N PHE A 193 0.68 -26.31 0.16
CA PHE A 193 1.80 -26.56 -0.73
C PHE A 193 3.10 -26.17 -0.04
N ASN A 194 4.00 -27.14 0.15
CA ASN A 194 5.27 -26.93 0.82
C ASN A 194 6.40 -27.54 0.01
N ILE A 195 7.59 -26.93 0.07
CA ILE A 195 8.77 -27.38 -0.67
C ILE A 195 9.95 -27.53 0.28
N LEU A 196 10.62 -28.66 0.18
CA LEU A 196 11.91 -28.91 0.82
C LEU A 196 13.01 -28.87 -0.24
N PRO A 197 13.80 -27.79 -0.34
CA PRO A 197 14.91 -27.71 -1.29
C PRO A 197 16.12 -28.44 -0.76
N MET A 198 16.70 -29.33 -1.58
CA MET A 198 17.89 -30.10 -1.27
C MET A 198 18.96 -29.95 -2.35
N SER A 199 20.21 -30.12 -1.98
CA SER A 199 21.34 -30.16 -2.89
C SER A 199 21.92 -31.57 -2.86
N ILE A 200 21.85 -32.29 -3.99
CA ILE A 200 22.29 -33.70 -4.08
C ILE A 200 23.23 -33.84 -5.28
N LYS A 201 24.43 -34.38 -5.03
CA LYS A 201 25.37 -34.72 -6.10
C LYS A 201 24.99 -36.06 -6.72
N HIS A 202 24.40 -36.01 -7.93
CA HIS A 202 24.05 -37.19 -8.68
C HIS A 202 25.26 -37.72 -9.47
N ASN A 203 25.27 -39.03 -9.78
CA ASN A 203 26.20 -39.61 -10.73
C ASN A 203 25.78 -39.25 -12.18
N ALA A 204 26.74 -39.23 -13.10
CA ALA A 204 26.54 -38.72 -14.45
C ALA A 204 25.37 -39.41 -15.19
N ASP A 205 25.09 -40.70 -14.91
CA ASP A 205 24.10 -41.48 -15.67
C ASP A 205 22.88 -41.93 -14.84
N LYS A 206 22.89 -41.77 -13.51
CA LYS A 206 21.81 -42.27 -12.65
C LYS A 206 21.51 -41.31 -11.49
N PRO A 207 20.22 -41.08 -11.15
CA PRO A 207 19.88 -40.35 -9.94
C PRO A 207 20.29 -41.18 -8.70
N VAL A 208 20.87 -40.48 -7.70
CA VAL A 208 21.34 -41.09 -6.46
C VAL A 208 20.32 -40.98 -5.34
N CYS A 209 19.22 -40.24 -5.55
CA CYS A 209 18.14 -40.14 -4.58
C CYS A 209 17.40 -41.47 -4.40
N GLU A 210 16.94 -41.74 -3.19
CA GLU A 210 16.26 -43.00 -2.85
C GLU A 210 14.81 -43.00 -3.34
N LYS A 211 14.42 -43.99 -4.16
CA LYS A 211 13.10 -44.08 -4.83
C LYS A 211 11.92 -44.34 -3.90
N GLN A 212 12.11 -44.53 -2.61
CA GLN A 212 11.04 -44.83 -1.64
C GLN A 212 11.10 -43.97 -0.38
N ALA A 213 11.85 -42.90 -0.39
CA ALA A 213 12.06 -42.09 0.81
C ALA A 213 10.86 -41.20 1.12
N LYS A 214 9.82 -41.77 1.74
CA LYS A 214 8.89 -40.97 2.56
C LYS A 214 9.64 -40.29 3.72
N ASP A 215 10.81 -40.78 4.08
CA ASP A 215 11.65 -40.28 5.16
C ASP A 215 12.56 -39.17 4.64
N ILE A 216 12.17 -37.94 4.93
CA ILE A 216 12.90 -36.69 4.57
C ILE A 216 14.38 -36.75 4.94
N LEU A 217 14.72 -37.56 5.96
CA LEU A 217 16.06 -37.62 6.58
C LEU A 217 17.10 -38.32 5.72
N LYS A 218 16.72 -39.30 4.91
CA LYS A 218 17.66 -40.15 4.18
C LYS A 218 18.40 -39.42 3.05
N ASN A 219 17.77 -38.42 2.42
CA ASN A 219 18.41 -37.66 1.34
C ASN A 219 19.32 -36.51 1.83
N PHE A 220 19.26 -36.16 3.15
CA PHE A 220 20.09 -35.08 3.71
C PHE A 220 21.57 -35.48 3.96
N ASP A 221 21.87 -36.75 4.03
CA ASP A 221 23.23 -37.26 4.24
C ASP A 221 23.99 -37.51 2.92
N LEU A 222 23.36 -37.25 1.78
CA LEU A 222 23.99 -37.35 0.48
C LEU A 222 24.97 -36.17 0.23
N PRO A 223 26.03 -36.38 -0.59
CA PRO A 223 27.00 -35.35 -0.92
C PRO A 223 26.31 -34.18 -1.65
N LEU A 224 26.73 -32.95 -1.28
CA LEU A 224 26.17 -31.72 -1.84
C LEU A 224 26.62 -31.48 -3.27
N GLN A 225 25.78 -30.91 -4.13
CA GLN A 225 26.10 -30.55 -5.52
C GLN A 225 26.77 -29.17 -5.57
N PRO A 226 28.09 -29.09 -5.82
CA PRO A 226 28.78 -27.82 -6.01
C PRO A 226 28.35 -27.18 -7.34
N LEU A 227 28.35 -25.85 -7.39
CA LEU A 227 28.06 -25.09 -8.61
C LEU A 227 29.37 -24.91 -9.41
N GLU A 228 29.67 -25.89 -10.26
CA GLU A 228 30.87 -25.97 -11.11
C GLU A 228 30.44 -26.17 -12.58
N GLU A 229 31.37 -26.00 -13.51
CA GLU A 229 31.15 -26.26 -14.93
C GLU A 229 30.84 -27.74 -15.18
N GLY A 230 29.85 -27.98 -16.03
CA GLY A 230 29.44 -29.32 -16.38
C GLY A 230 27.94 -29.55 -16.34
N ASN A 231 27.57 -30.81 -16.41
CA ASN A 231 26.16 -31.21 -16.39
C ASN A 231 25.67 -31.41 -14.96
N ILE A 232 24.60 -30.72 -14.62
CA ILE A 232 23.90 -30.88 -13.34
C ILE A 232 22.55 -31.53 -13.60
N LEU A 233 22.28 -32.61 -12.90
CA LEU A 233 21.00 -33.32 -12.94
C LEU A 233 20.01 -32.67 -11.97
N PHE A 234 18.83 -32.31 -12.48
CA PHE A 234 17.71 -31.85 -11.70
C PHE A 234 16.70 -32.97 -11.52
N THR A 235 16.31 -33.19 -10.25
CA THR A 235 15.37 -34.24 -9.86
C THR A 235 14.32 -33.70 -8.91
N TYR A 236 13.21 -34.43 -8.75
CA TYR A 236 12.15 -34.02 -7.81
C TYR A 236 11.36 -35.19 -7.24
N ASP A 237 10.75 -34.92 -6.09
CA ASP A 237 9.77 -35.79 -5.46
C ASP A 237 8.45 -35.06 -5.33
N ILE A 238 7.33 -35.80 -5.43
CA ILE A 238 5.99 -35.29 -5.10
C ILE A 238 5.36 -36.24 -4.09
N VAL A 239 5.01 -35.70 -2.95
CA VAL A 239 4.37 -36.44 -1.84
C VAL A 239 3.04 -35.80 -1.53
N TYR A 240 1.99 -36.61 -1.53
CA TYR A 240 0.64 -36.20 -1.15
C TYR A 240 0.32 -36.61 0.26
N GLU A 241 -0.21 -35.67 1.04
CA GLU A 241 -0.65 -35.90 2.42
C GLU A 241 -2.10 -35.42 2.56
N TYR A 242 -2.91 -36.21 3.30
CA TYR A 242 -4.28 -35.80 3.59
C TYR A 242 -4.33 -34.86 4.78
N SER A 243 -5.19 -33.85 4.68
CA SER A 243 -5.38 -32.84 5.73
C SER A 243 -6.84 -32.49 5.90
N ASP A 244 -7.23 -32.23 7.17
CA ASP A 244 -8.60 -31.82 7.53
C ASP A 244 -8.87 -30.32 7.28
N ILE A 245 -7.88 -29.60 6.74
CA ILE A 245 -8.00 -28.16 6.42
C ILE A 245 -9.04 -27.99 5.33
N THR A 246 -10.02 -27.13 5.57
CA THR A 246 -11.03 -26.81 4.54
C THR A 246 -10.48 -25.85 3.49
N PHE A 247 -11.03 -25.85 2.28
CA PHE A 247 -10.62 -24.96 1.21
C PHE A 247 -10.72 -23.47 1.60
N SER A 248 -11.74 -23.10 2.38
CA SER A 248 -11.93 -21.72 2.86
C SER A 248 -10.87 -21.26 3.86
N SER A 249 -10.29 -22.20 4.63
CA SER A 249 -9.27 -21.92 5.65
C SER A 249 -7.83 -22.13 5.18
N ARG A 250 -7.63 -22.52 3.89
CA ARG A 250 -6.29 -22.82 3.34
C ARG A 250 -5.29 -21.68 3.47
N TRP A 251 -5.77 -20.41 3.49
CA TRP A 251 -4.94 -19.23 3.63
C TRP A 251 -4.57 -18.88 5.08
N ASP A 252 -5.21 -19.50 6.07
CA ASP A 252 -4.96 -19.19 7.49
C ASP A 252 -3.54 -19.55 7.93
N HIS A 253 -2.95 -20.60 7.33
CA HIS A 253 -1.57 -21.00 7.56
C HIS A 253 -0.54 -19.97 7.08
N TYR A 254 -0.92 -19.12 6.13
CA TYR A 254 -0.08 -18.04 5.62
C TYR A 254 -0.16 -16.77 6.47
N LYS A 255 -1.02 -16.72 7.48
CA LYS A 255 -1.13 -15.61 8.43
C LYS A 255 -0.02 -15.69 9.47
N ILE A 256 1.18 -15.18 9.16
CA ILE A 256 2.36 -15.27 10.07
C ILE A 256 2.25 -14.34 11.27
N SER A 257 1.46 -13.31 11.20
CA SER A 257 1.39 -12.32 12.25
C SER A 257 0.61 -12.87 13.45
N LYS A 258 1.25 -12.86 14.61
CA LYS A 258 0.51 -13.01 15.86
C LYS A 258 -0.46 -11.83 15.94
N SER A 259 -1.74 -12.09 15.81
CA SER A 259 -2.81 -11.09 15.90
C SER A 259 -2.68 -10.19 17.14
N SER A 260 -2.09 -10.71 18.23
CA SER A 260 -1.80 -9.96 19.44
C SER A 260 -0.98 -8.68 19.25
N ILE A 261 -0.01 -8.67 18.32
CA ILE A 261 0.83 -7.48 18.07
C ILE A 261 0.01 -6.38 17.40
N HIS A 262 -0.85 -6.74 16.46
CA HIS A 262 -1.72 -5.76 15.79
C HIS A 262 -2.76 -5.19 16.76
N TRP A 263 -3.38 -6.03 17.59
CA TRP A 263 -4.30 -5.57 18.64
C TRP A 263 -3.62 -4.60 19.60
N THR A 264 -2.41 -4.91 20.04
CA THR A 264 -1.63 -4.00 20.90
C THR A 264 -1.36 -2.67 20.18
N GLY A 265 -1.02 -2.72 18.89
CA GLY A 265 -0.81 -1.53 18.06
C GLY A 265 -2.05 -0.65 17.97
N ILE A 266 -3.23 -1.23 17.69
CA ILE A 266 -4.49 -0.49 17.63
C ILE A 266 -4.84 0.11 18.99
N ILE A 267 -4.74 -0.66 20.07
CA ILE A 267 -5.05 -0.16 21.42
C ILE A 267 -4.17 1.06 21.76
N ILE A 268 -2.87 0.99 21.46
CA ILE A 268 -1.95 2.12 21.69
C ILE A 268 -2.35 3.32 20.82
N SER A 269 -2.67 3.10 19.54
CA SER A 269 -3.10 4.16 18.63
C SER A 269 -4.43 4.77 19.08
N GLU A 270 -5.37 3.96 19.54
CA GLU A 270 -6.68 4.44 20.04
C GLU A 270 -6.55 5.24 21.34
N ILE A 271 -5.70 4.80 22.27
CA ILE A 271 -5.39 5.56 23.49
C ILE A 271 -4.80 6.93 23.11
N LEU A 272 -3.85 6.96 22.15
CA LEU A 272 -3.26 8.21 21.69
C LEU A 272 -4.32 9.13 21.07
N VAL A 273 -5.20 8.60 20.22
CA VAL A 273 -6.29 9.36 19.60
C VAL A 273 -7.24 9.89 20.67
N CYS A 274 -7.70 9.05 21.59
CA CYS A 274 -8.57 9.49 22.71
C CYS A 274 -7.93 10.60 23.54
N PHE A 275 -6.61 10.51 23.80
CA PHE A 275 -5.88 11.54 24.52
C PHE A 275 -5.85 12.87 23.74
N VAL A 276 -5.51 12.82 22.44
CA VAL A 276 -5.46 14.01 21.57
C VAL A 276 -6.86 14.63 21.45
N THR A 277 -7.87 13.82 21.14
CA THR A 277 -9.27 14.28 21.03
C THR A 277 -9.75 14.89 22.35
N GLY A 278 -9.49 14.23 23.47
CA GLY A 278 -9.83 14.75 24.79
C GLY A 278 -9.16 16.09 25.11
N PHE A 279 -7.87 16.21 24.76
CA PHE A 279 -7.11 17.45 24.91
C PHE A 279 -7.65 18.59 24.03
N VAL A 280 -7.96 18.31 22.76
CA VAL A 280 -8.57 19.28 21.83
C VAL A 280 -9.95 19.72 22.33
N ILE A 281 -10.79 18.79 22.76
CA ILE A 281 -12.12 19.10 23.33
C ILE A 281 -11.97 19.95 24.58
N TYR A 282 -11.02 19.64 25.48
CA TYR A 282 -10.77 20.42 26.71
C TYR A 282 -10.38 21.87 26.39
N ILE A 283 -9.40 22.06 25.45
CA ILE A 283 -8.99 23.41 25.05
C ILE A 283 -10.17 24.18 24.48
N PHE A 284 -10.95 23.56 23.59
CA PHE A 284 -12.06 24.23 22.94
C PHE A 284 -13.19 24.58 23.91
N ARG A 285 -13.52 23.68 24.84
CA ARG A 285 -14.53 24.01 25.87
C ARG A 285 -14.08 25.12 26.80
N LYS A 286 -12.83 25.06 27.24
CA LYS A 286 -12.31 26.04 28.21
C LYS A 286 -12.09 27.42 27.58
N ASN A 287 -11.48 27.49 26.37
CA ASN A 287 -11.10 28.77 25.79
C ASN A 287 -12.21 29.35 24.90
N ILE A 288 -12.69 28.57 23.89
CA ILE A 288 -13.60 29.10 22.88
C ILE A 288 -14.97 29.47 23.48
N ASN A 289 -15.55 28.62 24.34
CA ASN A 289 -16.85 28.96 24.92
C ASN A 289 -16.75 30.18 25.82
N THR A 290 -15.72 30.24 26.69
CA THR A 290 -15.48 31.38 27.56
C THR A 290 -15.24 32.65 26.75
N ASP A 291 -14.46 32.55 25.67
CA ASP A 291 -14.19 33.67 24.78
C ASP A 291 -15.44 34.16 24.04
N ILE A 292 -16.26 33.26 23.51
CA ILE A 292 -17.52 33.61 22.84
C ILE A 292 -18.47 34.32 23.82
N ASP A 293 -18.64 33.78 25.04
CA ASP A 293 -19.53 34.33 26.04
C ASP A 293 -19.05 35.71 26.50
N SER A 294 -17.75 35.88 26.78
CA SER A 294 -17.17 37.16 27.19
C SER A 294 -17.27 38.23 26.07
N TYR A 295 -17.05 37.83 24.82
CA TYR A 295 -17.13 38.71 23.66
C TYR A 295 -18.55 39.23 23.45
N ASN A 296 -19.53 38.33 23.45
CA ASN A 296 -20.93 38.70 23.27
C ASN A 296 -21.42 39.59 24.44
N TYR A 297 -20.89 39.38 25.65
CA TYR A 297 -21.17 40.24 26.79
C TYR A 297 -20.58 41.65 26.63
N LYS A 298 -19.28 41.76 26.22
CA LYS A 298 -18.60 43.04 26.00
C LYS A 298 -19.25 43.84 24.85
N ILE A 299 -19.63 43.22 23.76
CA ILE A 299 -20.38 43.88 22.67
C ILE A 299 -21.71 44.45 23.21
N SER A 300 -22.43 43.71 24.05
CA SER A 300 -23.69 44.17 24.61
C SER A 300 -23.53 45.37 25.56
N GLN A 301 -22.33 45.60 26.11
CA GLN A 301 -21.99 46.70 27.03
C GLN A 301 -21.20 47.84 26.36
N TYR A 302 -20.85 47.78 25.08
CA TYR A 302 -20.00 48.73 24.35
C TYR A 302 -18.62 48.93 25.02
N GLU A 303 -18.06 47.90 25.68
CA GLU A 303 -16.71 47.94 26.25
C GLU A 303 -15.62 47.72 25.21
N GLU A 304 -14.42 48.32 25.45
CA GLU A 304 -13.25 48.11 24.59
C GLU A 304 -12.83 46.65 24.56
N ILE A 305 -12.58 46.10 23.36
CA ILE A 305 -12.22 44.71 23.14
C ILE A 305 -10.69 44.59 23.18
N ASP A 306 -10.16 43.69 24.01
CA ASP A 306 -8.71 43.45 24.18
C ASP A 306 -8.01 43.16 22.83
N GLU A 307 -6.77 43.68 22.70
CA GLU A 307 -6.04 43.78 21.41
C GLU A 307 -5.65 42.45 20.73
N TYR A 308 -5.69 41.33 21.42
CA TYR A 308 -5.18 40.04 20.89
C TYR A 308 -6.18 38.90 21.00
N ASP A 309 -7.14 38.86 20.10
CA ASP A 309 -8.06 37.73 20.05
C ASP A 309 -8.36 37.27 18.60
N TRP A 310 -8.61 35.95 18.39
CA TRP A 310 -8.96 35.35 17.12
C TRP A 310 -10.20 36.01 16.46
N LYS A 311 -10.99 36.74 17.19
CA LYS A 311 -12.19 37.44 16.74
C LYS A 311 -11.87 38.68 15.91
N GLN A 312 -10.77 39.36 16.20
CA GLN A 312 -10.35 40.58 15.48
C GLN A 312 -9.99 40.30 14.02
N VAL A 313 -9.50 39.09 13.72
CA VAL A 313 -9.19 38.68 12.36
C VAL A 313 -10.37 38.12 11.59
N SER A 314 -11.60 38.21 12.16
CA SER A 314 -12.84 37.68 11.54
C SER A 314 -13.03 38.14 10.10
N GLY A 315 -12.76 39.42 9.78
CA GLY A 315 -12.85 39.98 8.45
C GLY A 315 -11.78 39.52 7.46
N ASP A 316 -10.72 38.84 7.90
CA ASP A 316 -9.61 38.43 7.04
C ASP A 316 -9.43 36.90 6.93
N VAL A 317 -10.05 36.12 7.83
CA VAL A 317 -9.89 34.65 7.90
C VAL A 317 -10.27 33.95 6.59
N PHE A 318 -11.31 34.39 5.90
CA PHE A 318 -11.76 33.79 4.66
C PHE A 318 -11.21 34.45 3.39
N ARG A 319 -10.16 35.26 3.53
CA ARG A 319 -9.47 35.87 2.39
C ARG A 319 -8.90 34.79 1.48
N PRO A 320 -9.07 34.91 0.14
CA PRO A 320 -8.50 33.95 -0.82
C PRO A 320 -6.99 33.79 -0.65
N PRO A 321 -6.47 32.55 -0.69
CA PRO A 321 -5.04 32.31 -0.60
C PRO A 321 -4.28 32.78 -1.85
N VAL A 322 -2.96 32.93 -1.73
CA VAL A 322 -2.08 33.09 -2.89
C VAL A 322 -2.13 31.79 -3.71
N ASN A 323 -2.12 31.90 -5.06
CA ASN A 323 -2.18 30.76 -5.98
C ASN A 323 -3.42 29.86 -5.76
N THR A 324 -4.60 30.46 -5.79
CA THR A 324 -5.90 29.78 -5.62
C THR A 324 -6.09 28.58 -6.54
N LEU A 325 -5.63 28.67 -7.80
CA LEU A 325 -5.71 27.61 -8.78
C LEU A 325 -4.90 26.38 -8.35
N LEU A 326 -3.65 26.57 -7.91
CA LEU A 326 -2.78 25.48 -7.48
C LEU A 326 -3.36 24.79 -6.25
N LEU A 327 -3.77 25.56 -5.23
CA LEU A 327 -4.34 24.98 -4.01
C LEU A 327 -5.64 24.23 -4.30
N SER A 328 -6.55 24.79 -5.12
CA SER A 328 -7.81 24.10 -5.48
C SER A 328 -7.55 22.77 -6.20
N SER A 329 -6.58 22.74 -7.11
CA SER A 329 -6.20 21.52 -7.84
C SER A 329 -5.60 20.47 -6.92
N ILE A 330 -4.73 20.88 -5.99
CA ILE A 330 -4.14 20.00 -4.99
C ILE A 330 -5.22 19.42 -4.06
N LEU A 331 -6.17 20.25 -3.60
CA LEU A 331 -7.27 19.79 -2.76
C LEU A 331 -8.19 18.80 -3.49
N GLY A 332 -8.48 19.06 -4.77
CA GLY A 332 -9.25 18.13 -5.60
C GLY A 332 -8.57 16.77 -5.73
N THR A 333 -7.28 16.78 -6.08
CA THR A 333 -6.49 15.55 -6.24
C THR A 333 -6.31 14.80 -4.93
N GLY A 334 -6.03 15.52 -3.83
CA GLY A 334 -5.86 14.88 -2.52
C GLY A 334 -7.16 14.25 -2.03
N PHE A 335 -8.31 14.83 -2.31
CA PHE A 335 -9.60 14.23 -2.01
C PHE A 335 -9.88 13.00 -2.88
N GLN A 336 -9.54 13.04 -4.17
CA GLN A 336 -9.58 11.88 -5.07
C GLN A 336 -8.77 10.72 -4.52
N LEU A 337 -7.52 10.98 -4.10
CA LEU A 337 -6.64 9.97 -3.51
C LEU A 337 -7.17 9.44 -2.17
N LEU A 338 -7.67 10.32 -1.30
CA LEU A 338 -8.28 9.93 -0.02
C LEU A 338 -9.42 8.93 -0.23
N MET A 339 -10.33 9.22 -1.16
CA MET A 339 -11.45 8.34 -1.46
C MET A 339 -11.00 7.04 -2.12
N MET A 340 -10.04 7.09 -3.03
CA MET A 340 -9.43 5.91 -3.64
C MET A 340 -8.85 4.98 -2.57
N PHE A 341 -8.01 5.49 -1.65
CA PHE A 341 -7.41 4.68 -0.59
C PHE A 341 -8.47 4.10 0.35
N SER A 342 -9.43 4.92 0.80
CA SER A 342 -10.52 4.46 1.67
C SER A 342 -11.30 3.32 1.04
N ILE A 343 -11.76 3.46 -0.21
CA ILE A 343 -12.54 2.44 -0.90
C ILE A 343 -11.70 1.18 -1.15
N THR A 344 -10.43 1.35 -1.58
CA THR A 344 -9.55 0.21 -1.89
C THR A 344 -9.26 -0.61 -0.65
N ILE A 345 -8.97 0.02 0.50
CA ILE A 345 -8.71 -0.70 1.75
C ILE A 345 -10.00 -1.38 2.24
N SER A 346 -11.15 -0.69 2.19
CA SER A 346 -12.45 -1.26 2.59
C SER A 346 -12.82 -2.49 1.77
N LEU A 347 -12.58 -2.47 0.45
CA LEU A 347 -12.78 -3.66 -0.39
C LEU A 347 -11.85 -4.82 0.02
N GLY A 348 -10.64 -4.51 0.48
CA GLY A 348 -9.74 -5.50 1.07
C GLY A 348 -10.30 -6.16 2.31
N VAL A 349 -10.94 -5.39 3.20
CA VAL A 349 -11.59 -5.89 4.42
C VAL A 349 -12.75 -6.82 4.09
N PHE A 350 -13.54 -6.49 3.08
CA PHE A 350 -14.68 -7.33 2.65
C PHE A 350 -14.29 -8.57 1.84
N GLY A 351 -12.99 -8.84 1.67
CA GLY A 351 -12.51 -10.04 0.99
C GLY A 351 -12.55 -9.99 -0.54
N PHE A 352 -12.82 -8.82 -1.15
CA PHE A 352 -12.72 -8.67 -2.61
C PHE A 352 -11.27 -8.73 -3.12
N MET A 353 -10.30 -8.67 -2.21
CA MET A 353 -8.89 -8.86 -2.53
C MET A 353 -8.48 -10.30 -2.22
N ASN A 354 -8.46 -11.12 -3.25
CA ASN A 354 -7.92 -12.45 -3.11
C ASN A 354 -6.40 -12.38 -2.86
N PRO A 355 -5.89 -13.02 -1.81
CA PRO A 355 -4.46 -13.09 -1.55
C PRO A 355 -3.70 -13.84 -2.66
N GLU A 356 -4.41 -14.54 -3.52
CA GLU A 356 -3.88 -15.27 -4.68
C GLU A 356 -3.17 -14.36 -5.69
N ARG A 357 -3.69 -13.14 -5.90
CA ARG A 357 -3.15 -12.16 -6.85
C ARG A 357 -2.86 -10.84 -6.13
N ARG A 358 -1.61 -10.62 -5.77
CA ARG A 358 -1.16 -9.37 -5.08
C ARG A 358 -1.41 -8.12 -5.92
N SER A 359 -1.28 -8.25 -7.23
CA SER A 359 -1.49 -7.19 -8.22
C SER A 359 -2.93 -6.68 -8.30
N ASN A 360 -3.92 -7.44 -7.81
CA ASN A 360 -5.32 -7.00 -7.78
C ASN A 360 -5.52 -5.71 -6.97
N LEU A 361 -4.75 -5.50 -5.91
CA LEU A 361 -4.77 -4.25 -5.14
C LEU A 361 -4.49 -3.04 -6.04
N LEU A 362 -3.48 -3.15 -6.90
CA LEU A 362 -3.09 -2.08 -7.82
C LEU A 362 -4.16 -1.85 -8.90
N ASN A 363 -4.73 -2.92 -9.46
CA ASN A 363 -5.81 -2.83 -10.45
C ASN A 363 -7.04 -2.12 -9.88
N ILE A 364 -7.47 -2.51 -8.69
CA ILE A 364 -8.59 -1.90 -7.97
C ILE A 364 -8.26 -0.44 -7.67
N GLY A 365 -7.04 -0.14 -7.21
CA GLY A 365 -6.57 1.22 -6.97
C GLY A 365 -6.64 2.10 -8.22
N ILE A 366 -6.16 1.64 -9.37
CA ILE A 366 -6.21 2.37 -10.64
C ILE A 366 -7.66 2.61 -11.07
N LEU A 367 -8.52 1.59 -10.95
CA LEU A 367 -9.94 1.70 -11.29
C LEU A 367 -10.62 2.78 -10.45
N PHE A 368 -10.46 2.73 -9.12
CA PHE A 368 -11.06 3.73 -8.24
C PHE A 368 -10.41 5.10 -8.34
N PHE A 369 -9.13 5.18 -8.70
CA PHE A 369 -8.50 6.46 -9.03
C PHE A 369 -9.26 7.15 -10.17
N CYS A 370 -9.62 6.42 -11.20
CA CYS A 370 -10.40 6.97 -12.32
C CYS A 370 -11.78 7.44 -11.87
N PHE A 371 -12.56 6.61 -11.17
CA PHE A 371 -13.91 6.96 -10.74
C PHE A 371 -13.95 8.09 -9.71
N CYS A 372 -13.03 8.10 -8.75
CA CYS A 372 -12.90 9.17 -7.77
C CYS A 372 -12.47 10.51 -8.39
N GLY A 373 -12.03 10.53 -9.65
CA GLY A 373 -11.79 11.74 -10.42
C GLY A 373 -13.00 12.67 -10.48
N LEU A 374 -14.21 12.12 -10.51
CA LEU A 374 -15.47 12.90 -10.42
C LEU A 374 -15.53 13.70 -9.11
N LEU A 375 -15.18 13.10 -7.99
CA LEU A 375 -15.15 13.76 -6.68
C LEU A 375 -14.01 14.79 -6.60
N GLY A 376 -12.84 14.45 -7.14
CA GLY A 376 -11.69 15.35 -7.21
C GLY A 376 -12.00 16.62 -7.98
N GLY A 377 -12.61 16.49 -9.16
CA GLY A 377 -13.08 17.61 -9.98
C GLY A 377 -14.11 18.47 -9.25
N TYR A 378 -15.09 17.83 -8.59
CA TYR A 378 -16.12 18.52 -7.82
C TYR A 378 -15.53 19.41 -6.72
N ILE A 379 -14.64 18.88 -5.92
CA ILE A 379 -13.97 19.60 -4.81
C ILE A 379 -13.10 20.73 -5.36
N SER A 380 -12.27 20.46 -6.38
CA SER A 380 -11.41 21.45 -7.00
C SER A 380 -12.18 22.66 -7.51
N ALA A 381 -13.24 22.44 -8.27
CA ALA A 381 -14.06 23.52 -8.84
C ALA A 381 -14.83 24.30 -7.76
N ASN A 382 -15.29 23.63 -6.70
CA ASN A 382 -16.03 24.24 -5.61
C ASN A 382 -15.13 25.20 -4.80
N PHE A 383 -13.90 24.78 -4.44
CA PHE A 383 -12.93 25.67 -3.78
C PHE A 383 -12.44 26.79 -4.70
N TYR A 384 -12.22 26.53 -5.98
CA TYR A 384 -11.82 27.55 -6.92
C TYR A 384 -12.90 28.64 -7.07
N ARG A 385 -14.17 28.26 -7.11
CA ARG A 385 -15.31 29.18 -7.12
C ARG A 385 -15.44 29.96 -5.79
N LEU A 386 -15.17 29.30 -4.64
CA LEU A 386 -15.15 29.95 -3.33
C LEU A 386 -14.22 31.15 -3.32
N TRP A 387 -13.05 31.03 -3.93
CA TRP A 387 -12.01 32.06 -4.01
C TRP A 387 -12.19 33.02 -5.20
N GLY A 388 -13.35 33.03 -5.85
CA GLY A 388 -13.70 33.98 -6.91
C GLY A 388 -13.29 33.59 -8.33
N GLY A 389 -12.91 32.33 -8.55
CA GLY A 389 -12.59 31.82 -9.87
C GLY A 389 -13.79 31.84 -10.81
N LYS A 390 -13.58 32.29 -12.06
CA LYS A 390 -14.66 32.53 -13.04
C LYS A 390 -14.89 31.36 -14.00
N ASN A 391 -13.88 30.53 -14.24
CA ASN A 391 -13.95 29.46 -15.24
C ASN A 391 -13.70 28.10 -14.60
N TRP A 392 -14.67 27.19 -14.68
CA TRP A 392 -14.60 25.85 -14.10
C TRP A 392 -13.66 24.89 -14.85
N VAL A 393 -13.36 25.16 -16.13
CA VAL A 393 -12.50 24.32 -16.96
C VAL A 393 -11.04 24.41 -16.52
N VAL A 394 -10.60 25.57 -16.05
CA VAL A 394 -9.20 25.80 -15.64
C VAL A 394 -8.79 24.90 -14.48
N PRO A 395 -9.50 24.87 -13.33
CA PRO A 395 -9.16 23.95 -12.25
C PRO A 395 -9.33 22.49 -12.67
N ALA A 396 -10.27 22.14 -13.55
CA ALA A 396 -10.44 20.78 -14.05
C ALA A 396 -9.21 20.29 -14.81
N ILE A 397 -8.69 21.07 -15.77
CA ILE A 397 -7.47 20.73 -16.51
C ILE A 397 -6.27 20.64 -15.56
N HIS A 398 -6.13 21.60 -14.65
CA HIS A 398 -5.02 21.58 -13.68
C HIS A 398 -5.05 20.36 -12.78
N THR A 399 -6.22 19.99 -12.23
CA THR A 399 -6.40 18.80 -11.39
C THR A 399 -6.11 17.51 -12.15
N SER A 400 -6.53 17.43 -13.44
CA SER A 400 -6.33 16.24 -14.25
C SER A 400 -4.88 16.02 -14.69
N VAL A 401 -4.10 17.10 -14.87
CA VAL A 401 -2.73 17.01 -15.43
C VAL A 401 -1.66 17.03 -14.33
N PHE A 402 -1.85 17.83 -13.28
CA PHE A 402 -0.80 18.11 -12.31
C PHE A 402 -0.29 16.85 -11.60
N PHE A 403 -1.18 16.06 -10.98
CA PHE A 403 -0.78 14.89 -10.22
C PHE A 403 -0.45 13.70 -11.12
N PRO A 404 -1.28 13.27 -12.09
CA PRO A 404 -0.91 12.20 -13.00
C PRO A 404 0.38 12.49 -13.78
N GLY A 405 0.62 13.75 -14.15
CA GLY A 405 1.86 14.17 -14.81
C GLY A 405 3.09 14.00 -13.92
N THR A 406 3.00 14.38 -12.63
CA THR A 406 4.11 14.18 -11.68
C THR A 406 4.37 12.70 -11.40
N LEU A 407 3.33 11.89 -11.27
CA LEU A 407 3.45 10.43 -11.11
C LEU A 407 4.08 9.78 -12.33
N LEU A 408 3.58 10.11 -13.53
CA LEU A 408 4.10 9.55 -14.78
C LEU A 408 5.58 9.90 -14.97
N PHE A 409 5.96 11.15 -14.73
CA PHE A 409 7.35 11.58 -14.80
C PHE A 409 8.25 10.79 -13.85
N GLY A 410 7.87 10.69 -12.57
CA GLY A 410 8.62 9.91 -11.57
C GLY A 410 8.69 8.43 -11.92
N TYR A 411 7.59 7.86 -12.43
CA TYR A 411 7.54 6.47 -12.86
C TYR A 411 8.42 6.20 -14.08
N ILE A 412 8.46 7.11 -15.07
CA ILE A 412 9.34 6.98 -16.25
C ILE A 412 10.81 6.93 -15.82
N VAL A 413 11.22 7.75 -14.85
CA VAL A 413 12.60 7.74 -14.31
C VAL A 413 12.93 6.38 -13.69
N VAL A 414 12.03 5.82 -12.87
CA VAL A 414 12.21 4.49 -12.27
C VAL A 414 12.22 3.40 -13.35
N ASN A 415 11.30 3.46 -14.32
CA ASN A 415 11.20 2.48 -15.41
C ASN A 415 12.44 2.47 -16.30
N LEU A 416 13.06 3.63 -16.56
CA LEU A 416 14.32 3.71 -17.29
C LEU A 416 15.42 2.89 -16.62
N VAL A 417 15.54 2.98 -15.30
CA VAL A 417 16.53 2.20 -14.52
C VAL A 417 16.22 0.70 -14.60
N LEU A 418 14.94 0.32 -14.48
CA LEU A 418 14.51 -1.08 -14.60
C LEU A 418 14.78 -1.67 -16.00
N THR A 419 14.60 -0.87 -17.05
CA THR A 419 14.87 -1.25 -18.45
C THR A 419 16.38 -1.46 -18.68
N ILE A 420 17.23 -0.57 -18.17
CA ILE A 420 18.70 -0.71 -18.26
C ILE A 420 19.16 -2.00 -17.55
N GLU A 421 18.57 -2.35 -16.41
CA GLU A 421 18.89 -3.58 -15.67
C GLU A 421 18.24 -4.83 -16.27
N LYS A 422 17.45 -4.72 -17.34
CA LYS A 422 16.69 -5.82 -17.97
C LYS A 422 15.84 -6.58 -16.93
N SER A 423 15.11 -5.84 -16.14
CA SER A 423 14.18 -6.35 -15.12
C SER A 423 12.84 -6.73 -15.75
N ASN A 424 12.15 -7.72 -15.17
CA ASN A 424 10.78 -8.05 -15.57
C ASN A 424 9.76 -6.98 -15.17
N ALA A 425 10.07 -6.17 -14.15
CA ALA A 425 9.23 -5.03 -13.78
C ALA A 425 9.41 -3.80 -14.70
N ALA A 426 10.26 -3.91 -15.75
CA ALA A 426 10.37 -2.88 -16.76
C ALA A 426 9.15 -2.94 -17.68
N VAL A 427 8.33 -1.90 -17.62
CA VAL A 427 7.07 -1.81 -18.39
C VAL A 427 7.36 -1.36 -19.82
N ASN A 428 6.77 -2.04 -20.77
CA ASN A 428 6.88 -1.73 -22.19
C ASN A 428 6.16 -0.41 -22.53
N PHE A 429 6.55 0.22 -23.62
CA PHE A 429 5.91 1.45 -24.08
C PHE A 429 4.41 1.27 -24.36
N SER A 430 3.98 0.10 -24.86
CA SER A 430 2.55 -0.18 -25.13
C SER A 430 1.71 -0.10 -23.86
N ASP A 431 2.25 -0.58 -22.72
CA ASP A 431 1.53 -0.63 -21.46
C ASP A 431 1.46 0.77 -20.81
N ILE A 432 2.54 1.54 -20.92
CA ILE A 432 2.53 2.97 -20.52
C ILE A 432 1.53 3.76 -21.38
N PHE A 433 1.46 3.45 -22.68
CA PHE A 433 0.49 4.06 -23.59
C PHE A 433 -0.95 3.67 -23.23
N SER A 434 -1.20 2.44 -22.81
CA SER A 434 -2.53 2.01 -22.33
C SER A 434 -2.97 2.77 -21.07
N LEU A 435 -2.05 3.04 -20.13
CA LEU A 435 -2.31 3.89 -18.97
C LEU A 435 -2.64 5.35 -19.38
N PHE A 436 -1.92 5.87 -20.35
CA PHE A 436 -2.20 7.20 -20.90
C PHE A 436 -3.58 7.27 -21.55
N VAL A 437 -3.97 6.26 -22.32
CA VAL A 437 -5.32 6.15 -22.92
C VAL A 437 -6.39 6.09 -21.82
N LEU A 438 -6.20 5.27 -20.78
CA LEU A 438 -7.11 5.19 -19.65
C LEU A 438 -7.27 6.55 -18.95
N TRP A 439 -6.16 7.28 -18.77
CA TRP A 439 -6.20 8.62 -18.17
C TRP A 439 -6.98 9.61 -19.04
N VAL A 440 -6.72 9.68 -20.35
CA VAL A 440 -7.38 10.63 -21.27
C VAL A 440 -8.86 10.31 -21.47
N PHE A 441 -9.23 9.05 -21.59
CA PHE A 441 -10.61 8.64 -21.93
C PHE A 441 -11.48 8.33 -20.71
N CYS A 442 -10.91 8.05 -19.54
CA CYS A 442 -11.67 7.75 -18.33
C CYS A 442 -11.51 8.85 -17.27
N THR A 443 -10.30 9.08 -16.78
CA THR A 443 -10.07 10.00 -15.65
C THR A 443 -10.37 11.45 -16.01
N PHE A 444 -9.88 11.92 -17.15
CA PHE A 444 -10.03 13.32 -17.57
C PHE A 444 -11.51 13.71 -17.78
N PRO A 445 -12.35 12.95 -18.50
CA PRO A 445 -13.76 13.26 -18.64
C PRO A 445 -14.51 13.26 -17.30
N LEU A 446 -14.21 12.31 -16.40
CA LEU A 446 -14.85 12.24 -15.09
C LEU A 446 -14.52 13.47 -14.22
N ILE A 447 -13.25 13.95 -14.26
CA ILE A 447 -12.86 15.19 -13.59
C ILE A 447 -13.60 16.40 -14.18
N LEU A 448 -13.75 16.49 -15.51
CA LEU A 448 -14.53 17.56 -16.16
C LEU A 448 -15.98 17.57 -15.71
N ILE A 449 -16.64 16.40 -15.71
CA ILE A 449 -18.01 16.24 -15.25
C ILE A 449 -18.13 16.65 -13.78
N GLY A 450 -17.22 16.16 -12.92
CA GLY A 450 -17.16 16.54 -11.51
C GLY A 450 -17.01 18.04 -11.30
N SER A 451 -16.08 18.67 -12.06
CA SER A 451 -15.82 20.11 -11.99
C SER A 451 -17.04 20.95 -12.44
N PHE A 452 -17.75 20.49 -13.47
CA PHE A 452 -18.99 21.13 -13.91
C PHE A 452 -20.05 21.14 -12.79
N PHE A 453 -20.29 19.98 -12.17
CA PHE A 453 -21.23 19.89 -11.06
C PHE A 453 -20.76 20.67 -9.82
N GLY A 454 -19.46 20.63 -9.50
CA GLY A 454 -18.90 21.38 -8.39
C GLY A 454 -19.02 22.89 -8.57
N TYR A 455 -18.85 23.37 -9.79
CA TYR A 455 -19.03 24.80 -10.09
C TYR A 455 -20.50 25.22 -10.10
N LYS A 456 -21.41 24.36 -10.53
CA LYS A 456 -22.86 24.62 -10.56
C LYS A 456 -23.51 24.49 -9.16
N SER A 457 -22.93 23.75 -8.23
CA SER A 457 -23.45 23.55 -6.87
C SER A 457 -23.60 24.87 -6.11
N ASN A 458 -24.35 24.89 -5.02
CA ASN A 458 -24.45 26.07 -4.18
C ASN A 458 -23.08 26.51 -3.66
N ARG A 459 -22.83 27.83 -3.64
CA ARG A 459 -21.59 28.34 -3.05
C ARG A 459 -21.50 27.94 -1.58
N ILE A 460 -20.29 27.61 -1.15
CA ILE A 460 -20.02 27.39 0.27
C ILE A 460 -20.30 28.72 0.99
N ASN A 461 -21.30 28.75 1.88
CA ASN A 461 -21.63 29.95 2.63
C ASN A 461 -20.51 30.26 3.60
N ILE A 462 -19.93 31.45 3.49
CA ILE A 462 -18.95 32.00 4.42
C ILE A 462 -19.71 32.87 5.42
N PRO A 463 -19.49 32.68 6.73
CA PRO A 463 -20.26 33.40 7.75
C PRO A 463 -19.90 34.89 7.86
N VAL A 464 -18.74 35.29 7.36
CA VAL A 464 -18.19 36.64 7.53
C VAL A 464 -17.77 37.21 6.18
N THR A 465 -18.05 38.51 5.95
CA THR A 465 -17.57 39.25 4.78
C THR A 465 -16.11 39.62 4.92
N THR A 466 -15.33 39.55 3.83
CA THR A 466 -13.91 39.87 3.84
C THR A 466 -13.67 41.37 3.78
N ASN A 467 -12.77 41.91 4.63
CA ASN A 467 -12.38 43.30 4.62
C ASN A 467 -11.63 43.69 3.32
N LYS A 468 -11.74 44.95 2.90
CA LYS A 468 -11.01 45.46 1.72
C LYS A 468 -9.50 45.54 1.99
N ILE A 469 -9.11 46.01 3.17
CA ILE A 469 -7.70 46.20 3.58
C ILE A 469 -7.32 45.06 4.52
N PRO A 470 -6.23 44.31 4.27
CA PRO A 470 -5.76 43.25 5.15
C PRO A 470 -5.18 43.81 6.44
N SER A 471 -5.44 43.16 7.57
CA SER A 471 -4.82 43.47 8.86
C SER A 471 -3.33 43.08 8.86
N ILE A 472 -2.55 43.81 9.68
CA ILE A 472 -1.11 43.55 9.82
C ILE A 472 -0.94 42.31 10.72
N ILE A 473 -0.12 41.36 10.27
CA ILE A 473 0.16 40.14 11.03
C ILE A 473 1.28 40.44 12.04
N PRO A 474 1.05 40.30 13.37
CA PRO A 474 2.05 40.54 14.39
C PRO A 474 3.17 39.50 14.40
N GLN A 475 4.29 39.85 15.04
CA GLN A 475 5.41 38.89 15.20
C GLN A 475 5.02 37.82 16.21
N LYS A 476 5.30 36.55 15.86
CA LYS A 476 4.98 35.38 16.66
C LYS A 476 6.13 34.95 17.57
N PRO A 477 5.84 34.34 18.71
CA PRO A 477 6.85 33.71 19.54
C PRO A 477 7.47 32.49 18.79
N TRP A 478 8.71 32.16 19.15
CA TRP A 478 9.49 31.12 18.47
C TRP A 478 8.80 29.74 18.46
N TYR A 479 8.09 29.36 19.51
CA TYR A 479 7.39 28.09 19.62
C TYR A 479 6.17 27.95 18.69
N LEU A 480 5.58 29.07 18.26
CA LEU A 480 4.51 29.11 17.26
C LEU A 480 5.02 29.26 15.83
N HIS A 481 6.34 29.28 15.67
CA HIS A 481 6.90 29.31 14.33
C HIS A 481 6.57 28.01 13.61
N TYR A 482 6.06 28.10 12.37
CA TYR A 482 5.54 26.96 11.60
C TYR A 482 6.50 25.77 11.52
N ARG A 483 7.83 25.97 11.52
CA ARG A 483 8.84 24.91 11.45
C ARG A 483 8.78 23.95 12.65
N TYR A 484 8.74 24.48 13.86
CA TYR A 484 8.71 23.66 15.08
C TYR A 484 7.38 22.92 15.25
N ILE A 485 6.27 23.63 14.99
CA ILE A 485 4.93 23.05 15.06
C ILE A 485 4.77 21.93 14.04
N THR A 486 5.22 22.14 12.80
CA THR A 486 5.18 21.11 11.74
C THR A 486 5.92 19.83 12.17
N PHE A 487 7.05 19.96 12.85
CA PHE A 487 7.77 18.81 13.38
C PHE A 487 6.95 18.06 14.45
N LEU A 488 6.41 18.77 15.42
CA LEU A 488 5.65 18.18 16.52
C LEU A 488 4.36 17.51 16.05
N THR A 489 3.58 18.19 15.22
CA THR A 489 2.31 17.65 14.69
C THR A 489 2.52 16.43 13.81
N GLY A 490 3.59 16.43 13.02
CA GLY A 490 3.97 15.28 12.19
C GLY A 490 4.32 14.05 13.01
N LEU A 491 5.00 14.22 14.14
CA LEU A 491 5.34 13.10 15.02
C LEU A 491 4.08 12.44 15.59
N VAL A 492 3.15 13.22 16.10
CA VAL A 492 1.89 12.71 16.67
C VAL A 492 1.08 11.96 15.60
N GLY A 493 0.91 12.55 14.40
CA GLY A 493 0.23 11.89 13.30
C GLY A 493 0.91 10.59 12.87
N PHE A 494 2.23 10.59 12.71
CA PHE A 494 2.96 9.38 12.31
C PHE A 494 2.88 8.27 13.37
N ALA A 495 2.90 8.61 14.66
CA ALA A 495 2.84 7.65 15.75
C ALA A 495 1.57 6.78 15.71
N THR A 496 0.43 7.31 15.24
CA THR A 496 -0.83 6.56 15.14
C THR A 496 -0.79 5.44 14.09
N ILE A 497 -0.05 5.61 13.00
CA ILE A 497 -0.01 4.64 11.89
C ILE A 497 1.31 3.84 11.86
N PHE A 498 2.25 4.13 12.74
CA PHE A 498 3.62 3.59 12.69
C PHE A 498 3.69 2.07 12.57
N ILE A 499 2.91 1.35 13.38
CA ILE A 499 2.94 -0.11 13.43
C ILE A 499 2.45 -0.70 12.11
N GLU A 500 1.30 -0.23 11.62
CA GLU A 500 0.74 -0.70 10.35
C GLU A 500 1.61 -0.28 9.16
N PHE A 501 2.21 0.91 9.21
CA PHE A 501 3.15 1.35 8.20
C PHE A 501 4.38 0.44 8.09
N ASN A 502 4.91 -0.06 9.22
CA ASN A 502 6.00 -1.03 9.20
C ASN A 502 5.60 -2.34 8.47
N TYR A 503 4.35 -2.82 8.66
CA TYR A 503 3.86 -3.98 7.93
C TYR A 503 3.64 -3.70 6.45
N VAL A 504 3.15 -2.51 6.09
CA VAL A 504 3.05 -2.08 4.69
C VAL A 504 4.44 -2.05 4.04
N MET A 505 5.45 -1.52 4.71
CA MET A 505 6.84 -1.55 4.24
C MET A 505 7.39 -2.97 4.07
N ALA A 506 7.00 -3.89 4.97
CA ALA A 506 7.37 -5.30 4.84
C ALA A 506 6.65 -5.98 3.66
N ALA A 507 5.40 -5.64 3.40
CA ALA A 507 4.66 -6.13 2.25
C ALA A 507 5.28 -5.64 0.93
N LEU A 508 5.61 -4.36 0.83
CA LEU A 508 6.19 -3.76 -0.37
C LEU A 508 7.60 -4.29 -0.67
N TRP A 509 8.50 -4.30 0.33
CA TRP A 509 9.93 -4.52 0.09
C TRP A 509 10.45 -5.90 0.48
N ARG A 510 9.72 -6.63 1.32
CA ARG A 510 10.07 -8.00 1.72
C ARG A 510 9.17 -9.04 1.08
N HIS A 511 8.25 -8.63 0.22
CA HIS A 511 7.30 -9.50 -0.47
C HIS A 511 6.46 -10.35 0.50
N GLN A 512 6.17 -9.83 1.69
CA GLN A 512 5.28 -10.48 2.66
C GLN A 512 3.83 -10.19 2.29
N ILE A 513 2.97 -11.19 2.42
CA ILE A 513 1.55 -11.00 2.17
C ILE A 513 0.94 -10.28 3.37
N TYR A 514 0.24 -9.18 3.13
CA TYR A 514 -0.48 -8.44 4.16
C TYR A 514 -1.94 -8.89 4.18
N PHE A 515 -2.34 -9.59 5.25
CA PHE A 515 -3.70 -10.14 5.38
C PHE A 515 -4.63 -9.32 6.27
N LEU A 516 -4.12 -8.32 6.93
CA LEU A 516 -4.82 -7.62 7.99
C LEU A 516 -5.39 -6.28 7.53
N ALA A 517 -6.12 -6.26 6.41
CA ALA A 517 -6.71 -5.06 5.83
C ALA A 517 -7.58 -4.28 6.82
N LEU A 518 -8.31 -4.98 7.72
CA LEU A 518 -9.13 -4.33 8.76
C LEU A 518 -8.29 -3.48 9.71
N PHE A 519 -7.13 -3.96 10.14
CA PHE A 519 -6.24 -3.19 11.03
C PHE A 519 -5.68 -1.96 10.32
N LEU A 520 -5.33 -2.10 9.04
CA LEU A 520 -4.89 -0.98 8.21
C LEU A 520 -6.01 0.06 8.04
N GLU A 521 -7.25 -0.37 7.83
CA GLU A 521 -8.41 0.51 7.69
C GLU A 521 -8.65 1.33 8.96
N ILE A 522 -8.70 0.67 10.12
CA ILE A 522 -8.89 1.32 11.41
C ILE A 522 -7.75 2.33 11.66
N SER A 523 -6.49 1.91 11.52
CA SER A 523 -5.33 2.78 11.74
C SER A 523 -5.29 3.95 10.75
N PHE A 524 -5.71 3.75 9.50
CA PHE A 524 -5.81 4.82 8.51
C PHE A 524 -6.85 5.87 8.90
N PHE A 525 -8.04 5.47 9.36
CA PHE A 525 -9.06 6.43 9.83
C PHE A 525 -8.62 7.17 11.09
N LEU A 526 -8.02 6.47 12.06
CA LEU A 526 -7.46 7.11 13.27
C LEU A 526 -6.38 8.14 12.90
N PHE A 527 -5.50 7.80 11.96
CA PHE A 527 -4.48 8.71 11.44
C PHE A 527 -5.09 9.98 10.82
N ILE A 528 -6.12 9.83 9.97
CA ILE A 528 -6.81 10.95 9.33
C ILE A 528 -7.45 11.88 10.36
N ILE A 529 -8.08 11.32 11.41
CA ILE A 529 -8.69 12.09 12.50
C ILE A 529 -7.63 12.90 13.23
N VAL A 530 -6.53 12.28 13.66
CA VAL A 530 -5.46 12.96 14.41
C VAL A 530 -4.79 14.05 13.59
N VAL A 531 -4.52 13.82 12.31
CA VAL A 531 -3.97 14.84 11.40
C VAL A 531 -4.91 16.05 11.32
N GLY A 532 -6.22 15.82 11.22
CA GLY A 532 -7.22 16.88 11.24
C GLY A 532 -7.25 17.64 12.56
N GLU A 533 -7.32 16.95 13.69
CA GLU A 533 -7.39 17.56 15.04
C GLU A 533 -6.14 18.38 15.36
N MET A 534 -4.95 17.84 15.10
CA MET A 534 -3.70 18.57 15.33
C MET A 534 -3.61 19.82 14.46
N THR A 535 -4.09 19.76 13.23
CA THR A 535 -4.09 20.95 12.36
C THR A 535 -5.07 21.99 12.83
N ILE A 536 -6.28 21.61 13.25
CA ILE A 536 -7.28 22.53 13.83
C ILE A 536 -6.69 23.25 15.03
N LEU A 537 -6.04 22.52 15.94
CA LEU A 537 -5.42 23.08 17.14
C LEU A 537 -4.38 24.16 16.79
N VAL A 538 -3.50 23.85 15.82
CA VAL A 538 -2.47 24.81 15.39
C VAL A 538 -3.07 26.02 14.67
N VAL A 539 -4.09 25.82 13.85
CA VAL A 539 -4.79 26.92 13.17
C VAL A 539 -5.44 27.84 14.21
N TYR A 540 -6.08 27.27 15.22
CA TYR A 540 -6.67 28.05 16.33
C TYR A 540 -5.63 28.92 17.05
N PHE A 541 -4.50 28.34 17.48
CA PHE A 541 -3.44 29.12 18.10
C PHE A 541 -2.85 30.21 17.19
N ASN A 542 -2.71 29.92 15.89
CA ASN A 542 -2.25 30.95 14.95
C ASN A 542 -3.23 32.12 14.83
N LEU A 543 -4.54 31.86 14.87
CA LEU A 543 -5.57 32.89 14.84
C LEU A 543 -5.59 33.74 16.11
N CYS A 544 -5.38 33.12 17.28
CA CYS A 544 -5.24 33.85 18.56
C CYS A 544 -4.08 34.86 18.53
N TYR A 545 -3.06 34.62 17.69
CA TYR A 545 -1.95 35.57 17.47
C TYR A 545 -2.14 36.43 16.20
N GLY A 546 -3.38 36.58 15.72
CA GLY A 546 -3.68 37.47 14.60
C GLY A 546 -3.23 36.99 13.22
N ASP A 547 -2.83 35.72 13.07
CA ASP A 547 -2.40 35.20 11.78
C ASP A 547 -3.54 34.51 11.04
N TYR A 548 -4.17 35.23 10.12
CA TYR A 548 -5.28 34.77 9.29
C TYR A 548 -4.87 33.97 8.06
N ASN A 549 -3.55 33.85 7.72
CA ASN A 549 -3.08 33.10 6.55
C ASN A 549 -3.02 31.59 6.79
N TRP A 550 -4.14 30.96 7.05
CA TRP A 550 -4.19 29.55 7.45
C TRP A 550 -4.23 28.55 6.28
N TRP A 551 -4.68 28.90 5.08
CA TRP A 551 -4.90 27.99 3.98
C TRP A 551 -3.68 27.11 3.63
N TRP A 552 -2.58 27.72 3.23
CA TRP A 552 -1.35 27.01 2.92
C TRP A 552 -0.67 26.46 4.18
N LYS A 553 -0.79 27.15 5.29
CA LYS A 553 -0.21 26.67 6.57
C LYS A 553 -0.90 25.41 7.05
N SER A 554 -2.22 25.30 6.99
CA SER A 554 -2.94 24.07 7.33
C SER A 554 -2.57 22.92 6.42
N PHE A 555 -2.40 23.16 5.11
CA PHE A 555 -1.92 22.17 4.16
C PHE A 555 -0.52 21.65 4.53
N ILE A 556 0.43 22.53 4.81
CA ILE A 556 1.82 22.16 5.14
C ILE A 556 1.88 21.44 6.50
N ILE A 557 1.17 21.96 7.52
CA ILE A 557 1.12 21.35 8.85
C ILE A 557 0.51 19.95 8.77
N GLY A 558 -0.59 19.80 8.05
CA GLY A 558 -1.22 18.50 7.89
C GLY A 558 -0.39 17.50 7.10
N SER A 559 0.41 17.97 6.16
CA SER A 559 1.33 17.12 5.40
C SER A 559 2.58 16.71 6.19
N SER A 560 2.78 17.23 7.38
CA SER A 560 3.99 17.02 8.20
C SER A 560 4.32 15.57 8.56
N PRO A 561 3.39 14.61 8.71
CA PRO A 561 3.73 13.21 8.95
C PRO A 561 4.67 12.63 7.89
N VAL A 562 4.67 13.18 6.67
CA VAL A 562 5.56 12.72 5.58
C VAL A 562 7.03 12.85 5.94
N ILE A 563 7.41 13.81 6.77
CA ILE A 563 8.79 13.95 7.25
C ILE A 563 9.24 12.66 7.93
N TYR A 564 8.38 12.11 8.77
CA TYR A 564 8.65 10.85 9.51
C TYR A 564 8.53 9.62 8.62
N PHE A 565 7.63 9.63 7.62
CA PHE A 565 7.61 8.59 6.58
C PHE A 565 8.93 8.50 5.83
N ILE A 566 9.50 9.65 5.43
CA ILE A 566 10.79 9.71 4.74
C ILE A 566 11.93 9.27 5.68
N LEU A 567 11.97 9.76 6.91
CA LEU A 567 12.97 9.35 7.90
C LEU A 567 12.93 7.85 8.16
N TYR A 568 11.74 7.28 8.35
CA TYR A 568 11.56 5.85 8.52
C TYR A 568 11.96 5.06 7.27
N SER A 569 11.64 5.57 6.08
CA SER A 569 12.09 4.98 4.81
C SER A 569 13.62 4.91 4.73
N ILE A 570 14.34 5.94 5.16
CA ILE A 570 15.80 5.94 5.21
C ILE A 570 16.31 4.88 6.20
N LEU A 571 15.72 4.78 7.39
CA LEU A 571 16.09 3.74 8.37
C LEU A 571 15.81 2.33 7.82
N TYR A 572 14.69 2.14 7.16
CA TYR A 572 14.30 0.86 6.57
C TYR A 572 15.22 0.47 5.40
N PHE A 573 15.73 1.42 4.63
CA PHE A 573 16.75 1.20 3.60
C PHE A 573 18.02 0.54 4.18
N PHE A 574 18.52 1.06 5.30
CA PHE A 574 19.68 0.45 5.98
C PHE A 574 19.35 -0.95 6.54
N TYR A 575 18.14 -1.15 7.03
CA TYR A 575 17.67 -2.47 7.48
C TYR A 575 17.66 -3.51 6.36
N LEU A 576 17.26 -3.13 5.14
CA LEU A 576 17.26 -4.00 3.96
C LEU A 576 18.66 -4.35 3.46
N LYS A 577 19.69 -3.59 3.85
CA LYS A 577 21.10 -3.77 3.42
C LYS A 577 21.23 -3.74 1.89
N ILE A 578 20.60 -2.77 1.24
CA ILE A 578 20.68 -2.57 -0.21
C ILE A 578 22.06 -2.04 -0.57
N THR A 579 22.71 -2.64 -1.57
CA THR A 579 24.09 -2.29 -1.96
C THR A 579 24.22 -1.79 -3.40
N ARG A 580 23.22 -2.02 -4.24
CA ARG A 580 23.25 -1.60 -5.66
C ARG A 580 22.69 -0.20 -5.84
N VAL A 581 23.38 0.63 -6.63
CA VAL A 581 22.91 1.98 -6.96
C VAL A 581 21.57 1.98 -7.71
N SER A 582 21.40 1.06 -8.66
CA SER A 582 20.12 0.89 -9.38
C SER A 582 18.95 0.56 -8.44
N ALA A 583 19.17 -0.33 -7.47
CA ALA A 583 18.17 -0.67 -6.46
C ALA A 583 17.89 0.50 -5.51
N MET A 584 18.90 1.33 -5.19
CA MET A 584 18.70 2.57 -4.41
C MET A 584 17.80 3.56 -5.15
N ILE A 585 18.04 3.78 -6.45
CA ILE A 585 17.22 4.70 -7.26
C ILE A 585 15.77 4.21 -7.33
N VAL A 586 15.55 2.90 -7.54
CA VAL A 586 14.20 2.33 -7.56
C VAL A 586 13.52 2.47 -6.20
N TYR A 587 14.23 2.17 -5.10
CA TYR A 587 13.69 2.28 -3.75
C TYR A 587 13.27 3.71 -3.41
N PHE A 588 14.21 4.67 -3.52
CA PHE A 588 13.92 6.07 -3.19
C PHE A 588 12.97 6.72 -4.18
N GLY A 589 13.00 6.32 -5.45
CA GLY A 589 12.05 6.80 -6.47
C GLY A 589 10.61 6.41 -6.13
N LEU A 590 10.36 5.15 -5.81
CA LEU A 590 9.02 4.68 -5.41
C LEU A 590 8.59 5.27 -4.06
N MET A 591 9.49 5.38 -3.08
CA MET A 591 9.17 6.00 -1.79
C MET A 591 8.87 7.50 -1.93
N ALA A 592 9.53 8.20 -2.84
CA ALA A 592 9.21 9.60 -3.15
C ALA A 592 7.80 9.74 -3.74
N LEU A 593 7.41 8.87 -4.68
CA LEU A 593 6.05 8.86 -5.25
C LEU A 593 4.98 8.62 -4.17
N ILE A 594 5.19 7.64 -3.28
CA ILE A 594 4.29 7.37 -2.14
C ILE A 594 4.23 8.58 -1.21
N SER A 595 5.36 9.22 -0.92
CA SER A 595 5.41 10.41 -0.07
C SER A 595 4.61 11.58 -0.66
N VAL A 596 4.66 11.77 -1.97
CA VAL A 596 3.83 12.78 -2.67
C VAL A 596 2.35 12.49 -2.49
N MET A 597 1.91 11.24 -2.63
CA MET A 597 0.51 10.86 -2.40
C MET A 597 0.06 11.17 -0.96
N VAL A 598 0.89 10.86 0.03
CA VAL A 598 0.58 11.14 1.45
C VAL A 598 0.50 12.65 1.71
N ILE A 599 1.38 13.48 1.10
CA ILE A 599 1.30 14.94 1.17
C ILE A 599 -0.07 15.44 0.70
N PHE A 600 -0.54 14.96 -0.45
CA PHE A 600 -1.81 15.40 -1.02
C PHE A 600 -3.00 14.99 -0.14
N VAL A 601 -3.01 13.75 0.37
CA VAL A 601 -4.08 13.25 1.22
C VAL A 601 -4.14 14.01 2.54
N CYS A 602 -3.03 14.04 3.29
CA CYS A 602 -2.98 14.66 4.62
C CYS A 602 -3.20 16.17 4.56
N GLY A 603 -2.59 16.84 3.57
CA GLY A 603 -2.77 18.28 3.38
C GLY A 603 -4.22 18.63 3.04
N THR A 604 -4.89 17.85 2.21
CA THR A 604 -6.30 18.07 1.86
C THR A 604 -7.22 17.86 3.05
N VAL A 605 -7.04 16.76 3.78
CA VAL A 605 -7.78 16.49 5.02
C VAL A 605 -7.68 17.68 5.98
N SER A 606 -6.48 18.16 6.20
CA SER A 606 -6.20 19.26 7.12
C SER A 606 -6.89 20.56 6.72
N VAL A 607 -6.88 20.91 5.45
CA VAL A 607 -7.60 22.11 4.96
C VAL A 607 -9.11 21.95 5.12
N ILE A 608 -9.67 20.76 4.81
CA ILE A 608 -11.12 20.50 4.93
C ILE A 608 -11.53 20.57 6.40
N PHE A 609 -10.78 19.94 7.31
CA PHE A 609 -11.06 19.98 8.75
C PHE A 609 -10.96 21.40 9.31
N SER A 610 -9.91 22.15 8.96
CA SER A 610 -9.72 23.55 9.36
C SER A 610 -10.85 24.44 8.84
N MET A 611 -11.24 24.29 7.57
CA MET A 611 -12.37 25.03 6.99
C MET A 611 -13.68 24.75 7.73
N GLY A 612 -13.97 23.48 8.03
CA GLY A 612 -15.16 23.09 8.78
C GLY A 612 -15.19 23.69 10.20
N PHE A 613 -14.04 23.68 10.86
CA PHE A 613 -13.86 24.26 12.18
C PHE A 613 -14.07 25.79 12.17
N LEU A 614 -13.36 26.50 11.28
CA LEU A 614 -13.46 27.96 11.17
C LEU A 614 -14.87 28.42 10.82
N LYS A 615 -15.49 27.76 9.85
CA LYS A 615 -16.88 28.04 9.52
C LYS A 615 -17.81 27.91 10.73
N ARG A 616 -17.57 26.91 11.58
CA ARG A 616 -18.39 26.66 12.77
C ARG A 616 -18.16 27.69 13.88
N ILE A 617 -16.92 28.13 14.10
CA ILE A 617 -16.60 29.14 15.12
C ILE A 617 -17.16 30.50 14.71
N TYR A 618 -16.81 30.96 13.51
CA TYR A 618 -17.22 32.30 13.05
C TYR A 618 -18.72 32.42 12.76
N SER A 619 -19.46 31.32 12.60
CA SER A 619 -20.92 31.38 12.53
C SER A 619 -21.62 31.63 13.88
N LYS A 620 -20.90 31.51 15.00
CA LYS A 620 -21.45 31.75 16.36
C LYS A 620 -21.18 33.15 16.92
N ILE A 621 -20.34 33.91 16.22
CA ILE A 621 -20.03 35.29 16.62
C ILE A 621 -21.13 36.20 16.10
N ILE A 622 -21.64 37.09 16.97
CA ILE A 622 -22.49 38.20 16.57
C ILE A 622 -21.58 39.23 15.92
N ILE A 623 -21.76 39.45 14.61
CA ILE A 623 -21.05 40.49 13.85
C ILE A 623 -22.10 41.54 13.55
N ASP A 624 -21.89 42.76 14.05
CA ASP A 624 -22.72 43.95 13.72
C ASP A 624 -22.53 44.38 12.29
#